data_ea72592abca0dcbc46e01a2e7857b798
#
_entry.id   ea72592abca0dcbc46e01a2e7857b798
#
_cell.length_a   1.000
_cell.length_b   1.000
_cell.length_c   1.000
_cell.angle_alpha   90.00
_cell.angle_beta   90.00
_cell.angle_gamma   90.00
#
_symmetry.space_group_name_H-M   'P 1'
#
loop_
_entity.id
_entity.type
_entity.pdbx_description
1 polymer ?
#
loop_
_entity_poly.entity_id
_entity_poly.type
_entity_poly.pdbx_seq_one_letter_code
_entity_poly.pdbx_strand_id
1 'polypeptide(L)'
;MAQDAGRGRQGREWVSEAGNFFGSTLVVPGATDPAPQSLSLAAGLALIEAIDIAVPSQPLMLKWPNDLMLGTSKLAGILLERNGDRVVVGFGVNLSSAPKLEGRDAAALNGPLLPQAFAPLLAGSFARMLSLWRSSTPEAFAQAWLARAHPVGTHLTVHSSADEKVTGTFDGIEPDGALCLRRGGEIDVIRAGDVEL
;
A
#
# COMPACT_ATOMS: atom_id res chain seq x y z
N MET A 1 -9.00 -7.66 -19.38
CA MET A 1 -10.21 -6.91 -18.99
C MET A 1 -9.74 -5.54 -18.51
N ALA A 2 -10.48 -4.47 -18.78
CA ALA A 2 -10.29 -3.16 -18.17
C ALA A 2 -11.43 -2.94 -17.16
N GLN A 3 -11.23 -2.09 -16.18
CA GLN A 3 -12.25 -1.61 -15.26
C GLN A 3 -12.73 -0.25 -15.77
N ASP A 4 -14.03 0.00 -15.77
CA ASP A 4 -14.64 1.28 -16.16
C ASP A 4 -15.03 2.17 -14.97
N ALA A 5 -14.88 1.65 -13.74
CA ALA A 5 -15.18 2.35 -12.49
C ALA A 5 -14.14 2.07 -11.39
N GLY A 6 -12.86 2.02 -11.76
CA GLY A 6 -11.77 1.83 -10.80
C GLY A 6 -11.68 2.98 -9.81
N ARG A 7 -11.53 2.66 -8.52
CA ARG A 7 -11.50 3.65 -7.44
C ARG A 7 -10.18 3.60 -6.67
N GLY A 8 -9.66 4.77 -6.37
CA GLY A 8 -8.62 5.01 -5.40
C GLY A 8 -9.16 5.68 -4.15
N ARG A 9 -8.28 6.03 -3.22
CA ARG A 9 -8.62 6.77 -1.99
C ARG A 9 -9.23 8.14 -2.32
N GLN A 10 -10.08 8.63 -1.42
CA GLN A 10 -10.71 9.96 -1.52
C GLN A 10 -11.52 10.17 -2.83
N GLY A 11 -12.09 9.08 -3.39
CA GLY A 11 -12.88 9.14 -4.62
C GLY A 11 -12.08 9.37 -5.90
N ARG A 12 -10.76 9.35 -5.85
CA ARG A 12 -9.91 9.46 -7.05
C ARG A 12 -10.13 8.27 -7.97
N GLU A 13 -10.08 8.51 -9.27
CA GLU A 13 -10.13 7.46 -10.26
C GLU A 13 -8.84 6.62 -10.21
N TRP A 14 -8.99 5.29 -10.34
CA TRP A 14 -7.91 4.37 -10.65
C TRP A 14 -8.00 3.99 -12.13
N VAL A 15 -7.03 4.45 -12.92
CA VAL A 15 -6.97 4.13 -14.35
C VAL A 15 -6.62 2.66 -14.53
N SER A 16 -7.53 1.92 -15.16
CA SER A 16 -7.49 0.46 -15.25
C SER A 16 -7.26 0.01 -16.69
N GLU A 17 -6.02 -0.05 -17.12
CA GLU A 17 -5.66 -0.48 -18.47
C GLU A 17 -5.62 -2.01 -18.59
N ALA A 18 -5.93 -2.53 -19.78
CA ALA A 18 -5.85 -3.96 -20.05
C ALA A 18 -4.42 -4.50 -19.83
N GLY A 19 -4.30 -5.71 -19.30
CA GLY A 19 -3.00 -6.31 -18.98
C GLY A 19 -2.50 -6.02 -17.56
N ASN A 20 -3.13 -5.08 -16.85
CA ASN A 20 -2.87 -4.80 -15.44
C ASN A 20 -3.75 -5.65 -14.53
N PHE A 21 -3.34 -5.81 -13.27
CA PHE A 21 -4.09 -6.59 -12.28
C PHE A 21 -5.01 -5.66 -11.46
N PHE A 22 -6.26 -6.07 -11.36
CA PHE A 22 -7.25 -5.49 -10.45
C PHE A 22 -7.97 -6.62 -9.75
N GLY A 23 -7.97 -6.60 -8.43
CA GLY A 23 -8.62 -7.63 -7.64
C GLY A 23 -8.94 -7.14 -6.24
N SER A 24 -9.89 -7.78 -5.61
CA SER A 24 -10.24 -7.51 -4.23
C SER A 24 -10.52 -8.79 -3.46
N THR A 25 -10.32 -8.72 -2.16
CA THR A 25 -10.67 -9.80 -1.23
C THR A 25 -11.41 -9.21 -0.03
N LEU A 26 -12.15 -10.06 0.65
CA LEU A 26 -12.93 -9.69 1.84
C LEU A 26 -12.24 -10.25 3.08
N VAL A 27 -12.03 -9.38 4.07
CA VAL A 27 -11.57 -9.77 5.39
C VAL A 27 -12.68 -9.47 6.40
N VAL A 28 -12.97 -10.42 7.28
CA VAL A 28 -13.82 -10.23 8.45
C VAL A 28 -12.89 -10.21 9.66
N PRO A 29 -12.59 -9.02 10.25
CA PRO A 29 -11.77 -8.94 11.44
C PRO A 29 -12.49 -9.61 12.63
N GLY A 30 -11.74 -10.39 13.38
CA GLY A 30 -12.19 -10.95 14.65
C GLY A 30 -12.03 -9.96 15.81
N ALA A 31 -12.63 -10.28 16.95
CA ALA A 31 -12.56 -9.42 18.14
C ALA A 31 -11.15 -9.26 18.72
N THR A 32 -10.27 -10.21 18.44
CA THR A 32 -8.87 -10.21 18.91
C THR A 32 -7.86 -9.80 17.83
N ASP A 33 -8.34 -9.51 16.60
CA ASP A 33 -7.46 -9.06 15.53
C ASP A 33 -6.92 -7.65 15.83
N PRO A 34 -5.76 -7.30 15.30
CA PRO A 34 -5.25 -5.93 15.35
C PRO A 34 -6.23 -4.91 14.73
N ALA A 35 -5.96 -3.63 14.94
CA ALA A 35 -6.80 -2.56 14.40
C ALA A 35 -6.98 -2.69 12.88
N PRO A 36 -8.22 -2.70 12.34
CA PRO A 36 -8.49 -2.99 10.93
C PRO A 36 -7.76 -2.10 9.93
N GLN A 37 -7.43 -0.86 10.31
CA GLN A 37 -6.65 0.05 9.47
C GLN A 37 -5.24 -0.46 9.19
N SER A 38 -4.64 -1.24 10.11
CA SER A 38 -3.32 -1.85 9.91
C SER A 38 -3.31 -3.02 8.91
N LEU A 39 -4.48 -3.46 8.40
CA LEU A 39 -4.56 -4.37 7.25
C LEU A 39 -3.86 -3.82 6.01
N SER A 40 -3.71 -2.50 5.88
CA SER A 40 -2.93 -1.89 4.79
C SER A 40 -1.47 -2.32 4.83
N LEU A 41 -0.91 -2.53 6.01
CA LEU A 41 0.46 -3.02 6.19
C LEU A 41 0.58 -4.46 5.68
N ALA A 42 -0.38 -5.33 6.04
CA ALA A 42 -0.43 -6.71 5.57
C ALA A 42 -0.59 -6.79 4.05
N ALA A 43 -1.45 -5.95 3.49
CA ALA A 43 -1.66 -5.87 2.04
C ALA A 43 -0.41 -5.40 1.30
N GLY A 44 0.31 -4.41 1.85
CA GLY A 44 1.57 -3.92 1.29
C GLY A 44 2.66 -4.99 1.27
N LEU A 45 2.87 -5.67 2.38
CA LEU A 45 3.85 -6.77 2.49
C LEU A 45 3.50 -7.93 1.57
N ALA A 46 2.21 -8.31 1.49
CA ALA A 46 1.75 -9.35 0.57
C ALA A 46 2.00 -9.01 -0.90
N LEU A 47 1.81 -7.74 -1.25
CA LEU A 47 2.00 -7.27 -2.61
C LEU A 47 3.49 -7.32 -3.01
N ILE A 48 4.39 -6.86 -2.13
CA ILE A 48 5.84 -6.99 -2.35
C ILE A 48 6.24 -8.46 -2.49
N GLU A 49 5.82 -9.33 -1.57
CA GLU A 49 6.16 -10.74 -1.61
C GLU A 49 5.69 -11.42 -2.91
N ALA A 50 4.47 -11.13 -3.35
CA ALA A 50 3.93 -11.68 -4.59
C ALA A 50 4.73 -11.24 -5.82
N ILE A 51 5.20 -9.97 -5.84
CA ILE A 51 6.02 -9.47 -6.95
C ILE A 51 7.44 -10.03 -6.86
N ASP A 52 8.05 -10.10 -5.68
CA ASP A 52 9.39 -10.70 -5.48
C ASP A 52 9.42 -12.17 -5.95
N ILE A 53 8.32 -12.92 -5.75
CA ILE A 53 8.18 -14.30 -6.25
C ILE A 53 8.07 -14.32 -7.78
N ALA A 54 7.28 -13.41 -8.35
CA ALA A 54 7.00 -13.40 -9.80
C ALA A 54 8.15 -12.80 -10.62
N VAL A 55 8.77 -11.73 -10.13
CA VAL A 55 9.82 -10.95 -10.80
C VAL A 55 10.84 -10.51 -9.76
N PRO A 56 11.82 -11.36 -9.42
CA PRO A 56 12.81 -11.07 -8.37
C PRO A 56 13.66 -9.82 -8.63
N SER A 57 14.20 -9.27 -7.56
CA SER A 57 15.20 -8.19 -7.58
C SER A 57 14.72 -6.85 -8.12
N GLN A 58 13.43 -6.56 -8.00
CA GLN A 58 12.91 -5.22 -8.30
C GLN A 58 13.20 -4.26 -7.14
N PRO A 59 13.53 -2.99 -7.40
CA PRO A 59 13.72 -1.97 -6.36
C PRO A 59 12.36 -1.49 -5.80
N LEU A 60 11.68 -2.41 -5.10
CA LEU A 60 10.36 -2.17 -4.53
C LEU A 60 10.44 -1.53 -3.15
N MET A 61 9.58 -0.56 -2.90
CA MET A 61 9.49 0.15 -1.64
C MET A 61 8.05 0.51 -1.30
N LEU A 62 7.64 0.25 -0.05
CA LEU A 62 6.33 0.67 0.44
C LEU A 62 6.35 2.17 0.75
N LYS A 63 5.31 2.85 0.30
CA LYS A 63 5.07 4.26 0.59
C LYS A 63 3.74 4.39 1.33
N TRP A 64 3.82 4.97 2.53
CA TRP A 64 2.62 5.25 3.31
C TRP A 64 1.66 6.16 2.54
N PRO A 65 0.35 5.94 2.65
CA PRO A 65 -0.27 4.91 3.47
C PRO A 65 -0.52 3.58 2.74
N ASN A 66 -0.47 3.53 1.42
CA ASN A 66 -1.09 2.45 0.66
C ASN A 66 -0.49 2.23 -0.74
N ASP A 67 0.69 2.75 -0.99
CA ASP A 67 1.33 2.67 -2.30
C ASP A 67 2.53 1.73 -2.28
N LEU A 68 2.72 1.03 -3.39
CA LEU A 68 3.96 0.32 -3.70
C LEU A 68 4.67 1.06 -4.83
N MET A 69 5.92 1.38 -4.59
CA MET A 69 6.79 2.08 -5.53
C MET A 69 7.74 1.10 -6.22
N LEU A 70 8.05 1.39 -7.47
CA LEU A 70 9.17 0.83 -8.23
C LEU A 70 10.15 1.98 -8.49
N GLY A 71 11.26 2.01 -7.75
CA GLY A 71 12.09 3.20 -7.66
C GLY A 71 11.29 4.38 -7.09
N THR A 72 11.20 5.48 -7.82
CA THR A 72 10.46 6.70 -7.42
C THR A 72 9.02 6.75 -7.95
N SER A 73 8.62 5.79 -8.80
CA SER A 73 7.32 5.81 -9.48
C SER A 73 6.35 4.81 -8.87
N LYS A 74 5.06 5.14 -8.86
CA LYS A 74 4.03 4.27 -8.29
C LYS A 74 3.74 3.07 -9.20
N LEU A 75 3.97 1.87 -8.68
CA LEU A 75 3.69 0.59 -9.32
C LEU A 75 2.28 0.08 -9.00
N ALA A 76 1.87 0.23 -7.75
CA ALA A 76 0.61 -0.32 -7.29
C ALA A 76 -0.03 0.52 -6.19
N GLY A 77 -1.33 0.35 -6.01
CA GLY A 77 -2.10 0.95 -4.93
C GLY A 77 -3.00 -0.06 -4.23
N ILE A 78 -3.21 0.17 -2.95
CA ILE A 78 -4.09 -0.61 -2.09
C ILE A 78 -5.25 0.28 -1.64
N LEU A 79 -6.45 -0.26 -1.65
CA LEU A 79 -7.64 0.42 -1.15
C LEU A 79 -8.32 -0.44 -0.08
N LEU A 80 -8.50 0.13 1.11
CA LEU A 80 -9.31 -0.47 2.16
C LEU A 80 -10.66 0.24 2.23
N GLU A 81 -11.73 -0.52 2.11
CA GLU A 81 -13.11 -0.02 2.27
C GLU A 81 -13.81 -0.83 3.35
N ARG A 82 -14.26 -0.16 4.40
CA ARG A 82 -14.99 -0.80 5.49
C ARG A 82 -16.49 -0.69 5.26
N ASN A 83 -17.18 -1.83 5.41
CA ASN A 83 -18.64 -1.89 5.40
C ASN A 83 -19.10 -2.77 6.59
N GLY A 84 -19.56 -2.12 7.64
CA GLY A 84 -19.92 -2.78 8.89
C GLY A 84 -18.74 -3.46 9.57
N ASP A 85 -18.85 -4.77 9.71
CA ASP A 85 -17.83 -5.68 10.28
C ASP A 85 -16.81 -6.21 9.25
N ARG A 86 -16.94 -5.79 7.99
CA ARG A 86 -16.13 -6.31 6.88
C ARG A 86 -15.21 -5.25 6.32
N VAL A 87 -14.04 -5.70 5.84
CA VAL A 87 -13.08 -4.87 5.13
C VAL A 87 -12.83 -5.46 3.77
N VAL A 88 -13.13 -4.71 2.72
CA VAL A 88 -12.71 -5.03 1.36
C VAL A 88 -11.31 -4.49 1.16
N VAL A 89 -10.40 -5.36 0.75
CA VAL A 89 -9.01 -5.03 0.42
C VAL A 89 -8.86 -5.10 -1.09
N GLY A 90 -8.79 -3.94 -1.74
CA GLY A 90 -8.58 -3.80 -3.18
C GLY A 90 -7.11 -3.63 -3.52
N PHE A 91 -6.68 -4.25 -4.62
CA PHE A 91 -5.34 -4.15 -5.18
C PHE A 91 -5.41 -3.73 -6.64
N GLY A 92 -4.68 -2.68 -7.00
CA GLY A 92 -4.41 -2.31 -8.38
C GLY A 92 -2.91 -2.37 -8.64
N VAL A 93 -2.47 -3.14 -9.65
CA VAL A 93 -1.06 -3.32 -9.96
C VAL A 93 -0.81 -3.11 -11.46
N ASN A 94 0.11 -2.23 -11.78
CA ASN A 94 0.54 -1.96 -13.14
C ASN A 94 1.53 -3.05 -13.61
N LEU A 95 1.02 -4.14 -14.16
CA LEU A 95 1.85 -5.24 -14.65
C LEU A 95 2.42 -4.96 -16.05
N SER A 96 1.55 -4.51 -16.96
CA SER A 96 1.83 -4.38 -18.39
C SER A 96 2.12 -2.93 -18.80
N SER A 97 1.36 -1.98 -18.26
CA SER A 97 1.45 -0.57 -18.62
C SER A 97 1.20 0.33 -17.42
N ALA A 98 1.77 1.53 -17.46
CA ALA A 98 1.52 2.57 -16.47
C ALA A 98 0.75 3.73 -17.09
N PRO A 99 -0.30 4.26 -16.44
CA PRO A 99 -1.03 5.40 -16.95
C PRO A 99 -0.15 6.65 -16.94
N LYS A 100 -0.36 7.53 -17.92
CA LYS A 100 0.23 8.87 -17.93
C LYS A 100 -0.66 9.79 -17.10
N LEU A 101 -0.19 10.20 -15.94
CA LEU A 101 -0.92 11.07 -15.01
C LEU A 101 -0.18 12.39 -14.86
N GLU A 102 -0.89 13.51 -14.90
CA GLU A 102 -0.30 14.82 -14.58
C GLU A 102 0.15 14.88 -13.12
N GLY A 103 1.40 15.31 -12.89
CA GLY A 103 1.95 15.53 -11.55
C GLY A 103 2.19 14.25 -10.73
N ARG A 104 2.13 13.05 -11.35
CA ARG A 104 2.40 11.80 -10.66
C ARG A 104 3.08 10.80 -11.58
N ASP A 105 4.22 10.29 -11.13
CA ASP A 105 4.95 9.26 -11.85
C ASP A 105 4.37 7.88 -11.53
N ALA A 106 4.02 7.14 -12.58
CA ALA A 106 3.57 5.77 -12.50
C ALA A 106 4.54 4.85 -13.25
N ALA A 107 4.77 3.67 -12.71
CA ALA A 107 5.59 2.62 -13.30
C ALA A 107 4.76 1.36 -13.55
N ALA A 108 5.27 0.50 -14.43
CA ALA A 108 4.78 -0.86 -14.62
C ALA A 108 5.97 -1.83 -14.58
N LEU A 109 5.69 -3.12 -14.31
CA LEU A 109 6.73 -4.15 -14.35
C LEU A 109 7.25 -4.38 -15.78
N ASN A 110 6.44 -4.06 -16.79
CA ASN A 110 6.77 -4.19 -18.22
C ASN A 110 7.28 -5.58 -18.62
N GLY A 111 6.83 -6.62 -17.90
CA GLY A 111 7.23 -8.01 -18.12
C GLY A 111 6.10 -8.87 -18.69
N PRO A 112 6.37 -10.15 -18.95
CA PRO A 112 5.38 -11.10 -19.48
C PRO A 112 4.37 -11.58 -18.43
N LEU A 113 4.39 -11.03 -17.21
CA LEU A 113 3.53 -11.45 -16.12
C LEU A 113 2.08 -11.09 -16.39
N LEU A 114 1.26 -12.10 -16.59
CA LEU A 114 -0.17 -11.93 -16.83
C LEU A 114 -0.96 -11.82 -15.51
N PRO A 115 -2.06 -11.05 -15.48
CA PRO A 115 -2.91 -10.93 -14.29
C PRO A 115 -3.39 -12.26 -13.72
N GLN A 116 -3.69 -13.24 -14.59
CA GLN A 116 -4.14 -14.57 -14.20
C GLN A 116 -3.05 -15.40 -13.51
N ALA A 117 -1.79 -15.17 -13.87
CA ALA A 117 -0.64 -15.80 -13.22
C ALA A 117 -0.28 -15.08 -11.90
N PHE A 118 -0.46 -13.77 -11.83
CA PHE A 118 -0.20 -12.97 -10.64
C PHE A 118 -1.24 -13.19 -9.53
N ALA A 119 -2.52 -13.35 -9.89
CA ALA A 119 -3.62 -13.49 -8.93
C ALA A 119 -3.39 -14.57 -7.85
N PRO A 120 -3.03 -15.83 -8.18
CA PRO A 120 -2.78 -16.86 -7.17
C PRO A 120 -1.56 -16.57 -6.29
N LEU A 121 -0.53 -15.91 -6.82
CA LEU A 121 0.65 -15.50 -6.05
C LEU A 121 0.25 -14.47 -4.99
N LEU A 122 -0.48 -13.43 -5.40
CA LEU A 122 -0.96 -12.41 -4.47
C LEU A 122 -1.92 -12.99 -3.42
N ALA A 123 -2.83 -13.88 -3.83
CA ALA A 123 -3.76 -14.53 -2.90
C ALA A 123 -3.02 -15.38 -1.84
N GLY A 124 -2.01 -16.14 -2.25
CA GLY A 124 -1.17 -16.93 -1.34
C GLY A 124 -0.35 -16.05 -0.39
N SER A 125 0.27 -14.99 -0.92
CA SER A 125 1.03 -14.03 -0.11
C SER A 125 0.12 -13.28 0.87
N PHE A 126 -1.07 -12.86 0.43
CA PHE A 126 -2.01 -12.17 1.32
C PHE A 126 -2.53 -13.09 2.44
N ALA A 127 -2.81 -14.35 2.14
CA ALA A 127 -3.21 -15.32 3.16
C ALA A 127 -2.13 -15.51 4.23
N ARG A 128 -0.85 -15.59 3.83
CA ARG A 128 0.30 -15.67 4.77
C ARG A 128 0.43 -14.40 5.60
N MET A 129 0.41 -13.23 4.97
CA MET A 129 0.54 -11.94 5.66
C MET A 129 -0.64 -11.69 6.61
N LEU A 130 -1.86 -12.08 6.23
CA LEU A 130 -3.04 -12.00 7.09
C LEU A 130 -2.90 -12.91 8.32
N SER A 131 -2.35 -14.12 8.16
CA SER A 131 -2.07 -15.02 9.29
C SER A 131 -1.02 -14.43 10.22
N LEU A 132 0.08 -13.87 9.68
CA LEU A 132 1.11 -13.20 10.46
C LEU A 132 0.59 -11.94 11.16
N TRP A 133 -0.23 -11.14 10.48
CA TRP A 133 -0.88 -9.95 11.05
C TRP A 133 -1.73 -10.30 12.27
N ARG A 134 -2.41 -11.46 12.26
CA ARG A 134 -3.22 -11.95 13.38
C ARG A 134 -2.41 -12.52 14.52
N SER A 135 -1.24 -13.11 14.24
CA SER A 135 -0.46 -13.87 15.22
C SER A 135 0.77 -13.15 15.77
N SER A 136 1.24 -12.11 15.09
CA SER A 136 2.39 -11.31 15.53
C SER A 136 1.96 -10.18 16.49
N THR A 137 2.92 -9.63 17.24
CA THR A 137 2.65 -8.36 17.92
C THR A 137 2.55 -7.23 16.89
N PRO A 138 1.69 -6.22 17.13
CA PRO A 138 1.55 -5.09 16.20
C PRO A 138 2.89 -4.38 15.92
N GLU A 139 3.76 -4.27 16.93
CA GLU A 139 5.09 -3.65 16.81
C GLU A 139 6.01 -4.45 15.88
N ALA A 140 6.07 -5.78 16.04
CA ALA A 140 6.87 -6.64 15.18
C ALA A 140 6.39 -6.59 13.74
N PHE A 141 5.07 -6.50 13.54
CA PHE A 141 4.49 -6.39 12.21
C PHE A 141 4.78 -5.02 11.56
N ALA A 142 4.71 -3.93 12.33
CA ALA A 142 5.12 -2.60 11.88
C ALA A 142 6.60 -2.56 11.49
N GLN A 143 7.48 -3.20 12.25
CA GLN A 143 8.91 -3.31 11.93
C GLN A 143 9.15 -4.08 10.61
N ALA A 144 8.41 -5.16 10.35
CA ALA A 144 8.49 -5.89 9.08
C ALA A 144 8.09 -4.99 7.89
N TRP A 145 7.07 -4.14 8.06
CA TRP A 145 6.68 -3.16 7.05
C TRP A 145 7.76 -2.09 6.85
N LEU A 146 8.31 -1.53 7.94
CA LEU A 146 9.37 -0.52 7.90
C LEU A 146 10.63 -1.01 7.18
N ALA A 147 10.96 -2.29 7.31
CA ALA A 147 12.08 -2.89 6.59
C ALA A 147 11.93 -2.87 5.05
N ARG A 148 10.72 -2.63 4.55
CA ARG A 148 10.38 -2.55 3.12
C ARG A 148 9.86 -1.16 2.70
N ALA A 149 9.85 -0.20 3.62
CA ALA A 149 9.44 1.19 3.37
C ALA A 149 10.63 2.10 3.07
N HIS A 150 10.34 3.38 2.81
CA HIS A 150 11.44 4.33 2.72
C HIS A 150 12.18 4.45 4.05
N PRO A 151 13.49 4.81 4.00
CA PRO A 151 14.28 4.95 5.20
C PRO A 151 13.72 6.00 6.17
N VAL A 152 13.84 5.73 7.47
CA VAL A 152 13.65 6.76 8.50
C VAL A 152 14.61 7.92 8.22
N GLY A 153 14.13 9.15 8.37
CA GLY A 153 14.85 10.37 8.00
C GLY A 153 14.51 10.90 6.59
N THR A 154 13.73 10.18 5.79
CA THR A 154 13.26 10.68 4.49
C THR A 154 12.38 11.92 4.68
N HIS A 155 12.64 12.99 3.94
CA HIS A 155 11.79 14.17 3.93
C HIS A 155 10.47 13.88 3.26
N LEU A 156 9.37 14.24 3.92
CA LEU A 156 8.00 14.01 3.44
C LEU A 156 7.19 15.31 3.53
N THR A 157 6.27 15.46 2.58
CA THR A 157 5.14 16.39 2.71
C THR A 157 3.85 15.56 2.81
N VAL A 158 3.10 15.75 3.89
CA VAL A 158 1.81 15.10 4.10
C VAL A 158 0.71 16.08 3.75
N HIS A 159 -0.19 15.67 2.87
CA HIS A 159 -1.39 16.39 2.49
C HIS A 159 -2.57 15.83 3.25
N SER A 160 -3.15 16.60 4.17
CA SER A 160 -4.39 16.24 4.85
C SER A 160 -5.62 16.50 3.98
N SER A 161 -6.78 15.97 4.38
CA SER A 161 -8.06 16.19 3.68
C SER A 161 -8.55 17.65 3.72
N ALA A 162 -7.92 18.51 4.52
CA ALA A 162 -8.28 19.92 4.71
C ALA A 162 -7.36 20.88 3.93
N ASP A 163 -6.70 20.43 2.86
CA ASP A 163 -5.67 21.19 2.09
C ASP A 163 -4.48 21.68 2.94
N GLU A 164 -4.35 21.17 4.15
CA GLU A 164 -3.21 21.46 5.00
C GLU A 164 -2.03 20.60 4.58
N LYS A 165 -0.89 21.26 4.32
CA LYS A 165 0.39 20.63 4.01
C LYS A 165 1.29 20.68 5.22
N VAL A 166 1.77 19.53 5.64
CA VAL A 166 2.70 19.41 6.76
C VAL A 166 3.98 18.73 6.28
N THR A 167 5.11 19.42 6.41
CA THR A 167 6.42 18.90 5.99
C THR A 167 7.25 18.52 7.21
N GLY A 168 7.95 17.40 7.12
CA GLY A 168 8.82 16.89 8.16
C GLY A 168 9.68 15.74 7.67
N THR A 169 10.24 14.96 8.59
CA THR A 169 10.99 13.75 8.28
C THR A 169 10.23 12.50 8.76
N PHE A 170 10.24 11.48 7.94
CA PHE A 170 9.67 10.18 8.29
C PHE A 170 10.38 9.59 9.51
N ASP A 171 9.66 9.33 10.58
CA ASP A 171 10.19 8.74 11.81
C ASP A 171 9.70 7.31 12.05
N GLY A 172 8.94 6.76 11.11
CA GLY A 172 8.38 5.42 11.18
C GLY A 172 6.85 5.41 11.15
N ILE A 173 6.28 4.33 11.64
CA ILE A 173 4.84 4.16 11.81
C ILE A 173 4.52 3.62 13.21
N GLU A 174 3.35 4.01 13.73
CA GLU A 174 2.77 3.39 14.93
C GLU A 174 2.31 1.94 14.64
N PRO A 175 2.13 1.10 15.68
CA PRO A 175 1.64 -0.27 15.50
C PRO A 175 0.27 -0.37 14.82
N ASP A 176 -0.56 0.67 14.88
CA ASP A 176 -1.85 0.76 14.18
C ASP A 176 -1.71 1.19 12.71
N GLY A 177 -0.48 1.48 12.26
CA GLY A 177 -0.17 1.92 10.89
C GLY A 177 -0.23 3.43 10.69
N ALA A 178 -0.41 4.24 11.73
CA ALA A 178 -0.33 5.69 11.62
C ALA A 178 1.11 6.15 11.32
N LEU A 179 1.26 7.18 10.49
CA LEU A 179 2.55 7.76 10.15
C LEU A 179 3.11 8.57 11.32
N CYS A 180 4.37 8.38 11.65
CA CYS A 180 5.13 9.23 12.55
C CYS A 180 5.95 10.23 11.71
N LEU A 181 5.65 11.52 11.87
CA LEU A 181 6.33 12.62 11.18
C LEU A 181 7.06 13.49 12.21
N ARG A 182 8.37 13.57 12.11
CA ARG A 182 9.20 14.41 12.99
C ARG A 182 9.27 15.84 12.49
N ARG A 183 8.92 16.80 13.35
CA ARG A 183 9.01 18.24 13.09
C ARG A 183 9.58 18.98 14.30
N GLY A 184 10.64 19.74 14.11
CA GLY A 184 11.20 20.61 15.16
C GLY A 184 11.52 19.91 16.48
N GLY A 185 11.77 18.58 16.48
CA GLY A 185 12.04 17.78 17.68
C GLY A 185 10.82 17.04 18.24
N GLU A 186 9.62 17.33 17.78
CA GLU A 186 8.38 16.64 18.14
C GLU A 186 7.97 15.60 17.08
N ILE A 187 7.17 14.64 17.46
CA ILE A 187 6.61 13.61 16.56
C ILE A 187 5.11 13.82 16.46
N ASP A 188 4.65 14.10 15.23
CA ASP A 188 3.23 14.13 14.91
C ASP A 188 2.77 12.75 14.44
N VAL A 189 1.69 12.24 15.02
CA VAL A 189 1.06 10.97 14.61
C VAL A 189 -0.09 11.25 13.66
N ILE A 190 0.08 10.87 12.39
CA ILE A 190 -0.85 11.18 11.31
C ILE A 190 -1.57 9.89 10.86
N ARG A 191 -2.90 9.88 10.96
CA ARG A 191 -3.73 8.71 10.64
C ARG A 191 -4.36 8.74 9.26
N ALA A 192 -4.40 9.90 8.62
CA ALA A 192 -4.97 10.06 7.28
C ALA A 192 -4.24 11.15 6.51
N GLY A 193 -4.03 10.92 5.22
CA GLY A 193 -3.37 11.84 4.32
C GLY A 193 -2.73 11.12 3.14
N ASP A 194 -2.18 11.87 2.23
CA ASP A 194 -1.31 11.39 1.16
C ASP A 194 0.09 11.95 1.37
N VAL A 195 1.10 11.20 0.97
CA VAL A 195 2.52 11.58 1.15
C VAL A 195 3.13 11.88 -0.21
N GLU A 196 3.86 12.99 -0.27
CA GLU A 196 4.79 13.37 -1.32
C GLU A 196 6.23 13.22 -0.79
N LEU A 197 7.11 12.61 -1.61
CA LEU A 197 8.53 12.36 -1.33
C LEU A 197 9.38 13.40 -2.00
#